data_858eb7402d30cd8938d8026a610b24c4
#
_entry.id   858eb7402d30cd8938d8026a610b24c4
#
_cell.length_a   1.000
_cell.length_b   1.000
_cell.length_c   1.000
_cell.angle_alpha   90.00
_cell.angle_beta   90.00
_cell.angle_gamma   90.00
#
_symmetry.space_group_name_H-M   'P 1'
#
loop_
_entity.id
_entity.type
_entity.pdbx_description
1 polymer ?
#
loop_
_entity_poly.entity_id
_entity_poly.type
_entity_poly.pdbx_seq_one_letter_code
_entity_poly.pdbx_strand_id
1 'polypeptide(L)'
;IAGNGQFPFLVLEAAKRLGHELTVVGIQEEADSALERVSTKHHLNSFHWVSLGQLGKCIEILTTAGVSRALMAGQVRHTKLFAGVVPDRVMLATLARALTKNTDALISAVADTFGEHGIELVDSTSFLGPLLAKEGLLTSRELSEAQRTDLQFGYEMADAVARLDIGQTIAVKDQAVVAIEAMEGTDAVIARAGQL
;
A
#
# COMPACT_ATOMS: atom_id res chain seq x y z
N ILE A 1 3.14 7.70 6.25
CA ILE A 1 4.34 7.16 5.62
C ILE A 1 4.02 6.97 4.14
N ALA A 2 4.80 7.61 3.25
CA ALA A 2 4.47 7.72 1.84
C ALA A 2 5.46 6.95 0.95
N GLY A 3 4.93 6.02 0.16
CA GLY A 3 5.61 5.33 -0.92
C GLY A 3 5.27 5.93 -2.29
N ASN A 4 5.34 5.11 -3.33
CA ASN A 4 5.13 5.49 -4.72
C ASN A 4 3.63 5.59 -5.08
N GLY A 5 3.32 6.31 -6.16
CA GLY A 5 2.00 6.41 -6.78
C GLY A 5 1.17 7.61 -6.34
N GLN A 6 -0.09 7.63 -6.76
CA GLN A 6 -1.01 8.73 -6.48
C GLN A 6 -1.69 8.62 -5.11
N PHE A 7 -1.70 7.43 -4.53
CA PHE A 7 -2.40 7.17 -3.28
C PHE A 7 -1.94 8.06 -2.11
N PRO A 8 -0.63 8.35 -1.90
CA PRO A 8 -0.19 9.29 -0.88
C PRO A 8 -0.78 10.70 -1.02
N PHE A 9 -0.95 11.18 -2.25
CA PHE A 9 -1.56 12.49 -2.51
C PHE A 9 -3.03 12.53 -2.14
N LEU A 10 -3.78 11.46 -2.47
CA LEU A 10 -5.20 11.33 -2.13
C LEU A 10 -5.41 11.31 -0.61
N VAL A 11 -4.59 10.54 0.10
CA VAL A 11 -4.63 10.47 1.57
C VAL A 11 -4.30 11.82 2.19
N LEU A 12 -3.23 12.49 1.72
CA LEU A 12 -2.80 13.79 2.21
C LEU A 12 -3.91 14.84 2.01
N GLU A 13 -4.51 14.89 0.85
CA GLU A 13 -5.59 15.83 0.53
C GLU A 13 -6.84 15.56 1.40
N ALA A 14 -7.23 14.29 1.54
CA ALA A 14 -8.38 13.90 2.35
C ALA A 14 -8.17 14.25 3.84
N ALA A 15 -7.00 13.94 4.40
CA ALA A 15 -6.68 14.25 5.78
C ALA A 15 -6.66 15.78 6.05
N LYS A 16 -6.11 16.56 5.11
CA LYS A 16 -6.15 18.03 5.17
C LYS A 16 -7.58 18.55 5.16
N ARG A 17 -8.43 18.06 4.28
CA ARG A 17 -9.84 18.45 4.20
C ARG A 17 -10.61 18.15 5.48
N LEU A 18 -10.20 17.10 6.20
CA LEU A 18 -10.76 16.73 7.49
C LEU A 18 -10.15 17.52 8.67
N GLY A 19 -9.18 18.41 8.41
CA GLY A 19 -8.57 19.27 9.43
C GLY A 19 -7.52 18.58 10.31
N HIS A 20 -6.94 17.46 9.86
CA HIS A 20 -5.88 16.78 10.61
C HIS A 20 -4.53 17.47 10.45
N GLU A 21 -3.80 17.56 11.54
CA GLU A 21 -2.36 17.84 11.53
C GLU A 21 -1.60 16.60 11.12
N LEU A 22 -0.61 16.77 10.25
CA LEU A 22 0.10 15.64 9.63
C LEU A 22 1.61 15.80 9.78
N THR A 23 2.26 14.70 10.13
CA THR A 23 3.69 14.48 9.91
C THR A 23 3.84 13.51 8.77
N VAL A 24 4.40 13.95 7.65
CA VAL A 24 4.57 13.13 6.45
C VAL A 24 6.02 12.64 6.38
N VAL A 25 6.19 11.32 6.26
CA VAL A 25 7.50 10.70 6.06
C VAL A 25 7.51 10.06 4.67
N GLY A 26 8.27 10.65 3.75
CA GLY A 26 8.46 10.14 2.39
C GLY A 26 9.63 9.17 2.31
N ILE A 27 9.44 8.02 1.66
CA ILE A 27 10.50 7.06 1.35
C ILE A 27 11.27 7.56 0.14
N GLN A 28 12.56 7.92 0.32
CA GLN A 28 13.39 8.56 -0.71
C GLN A 28 13.43 7.82 -2.05
N GLU A 29 13.45 6.49 -2.00
CA GLU A 29 13.58 5.65 -3.19
C GLU A 29 12.26 5.47 -3.95
N GLU A 30 11.12 5.87 -3.33
CA GLU A 30 9.78 5.56 -3.84
C GLU A 30 8.86 6.76 -3.96
N ALA A 31 8.81 7.64 -2.95
CA ALA A 31 7.86 8.73 -2.91
C ALA A 31 8.19 9.82 -3.95
N ASP A 32 7.15 10.39 -4.55
CA ASP A 32 7.30 11.51 -5.47
C ASP A 32 7.72 12.78 -4.70
N SER A 33 8.75 13.47 -5.17
CA SER A 33 9.25 14.71 -4.59
C SER A 33 8.21 15.85 -4.56
N ALA A 34 7.21 15.80 -5.42
CA ALA A 34 6.09 16.73 -5.39
C ALA A 34 5.29 16.67 -4.09
N LEU A 35 5.31 15.52 -3.40
CA LEU A 35 4.60 15.32 -2.14
C LEU A 35 5.09 16.28 -1.04
N GLU A 36 6.40 16.55 -0.98
CA GLU A 36 6.98 17.53 -0.07
C GLU A 36 6.39 18.93 -0.30
N ARG A 37 6.35 19.38 -1.56
CA ARG A 37 5.78 20.70 -1.91
C ARG A 37 4.30 20.82 -1.57
N VAL A 38 3.54 19.73 -1.77
CA VAL A 38 2.10 19.70 -1.47
C VAL A 38 1.86 19.64 0.04
N SER A 39 2.72 18.94 0.80
CA SER A 39 2.60 18.83 2.25
C SER A 39 2.91 20.13 2.96
N THR A 40 3.98 20.81 2.56
CA THR A 40 4.50 22.00 3.26
C THR A 40 3.75 23.29 2.96
N LYS A 41 2.82 23.29 1.99
CA LYS A 41 1.97 24.48 1.70
C LYS A 41 1.07 24.93 2.86
N HIS A 42 0.89 24.10 3.88
CA HIS A 42 0.06 24.40 5.05
C HIS A 42 0.92 24.30 6.30
N HIS A 43 0.92 25.34 7.13
CA HIS A 43 1.73 25.48 8.35
C HIS A 43 1.52 24.37 9.41
N LEU A 44 0.54 23.50 9.23
CA LEU A 44 0.20 22.42 10.15
C LEU A 44 0.87 21.07 9.80
N ASN A 45 1.68 21.05 8.74
CA ASN A 45 2.29 19.80 8.28
C ASN A 45 3.82 19.89 8.29
N SER A 46 4.45 18.85 8.78
CA SER A 46 5.88 18.62 8.60
C SER A 46 6.14 17.54 7.56
N PHE A 47 7.26 17.65 6.85
CA PHE A 47 7.67 16.65 5.87
C PHE A 47 9.13 16.22 6.12
N HIS A 48 9.38 14.92 6.07
CA HIS A 48 10.70 14.35 6.29
C HIS A 48 10.99 13.26 5.26
N TRP A 49 12.23 13.18 4.82
CA TRP A 49 12.72 12.10 3.97
C TRP A 49 13.45 11.06 4.79
N VAL A 50 13.16 9.77 4.55
CA VAL A 50 13.89 8.64 5.09
C VAL A 50 14.17 7.63 3.98
N SER A 51 15.29 6.93 4.05
CA SER A 51 15.55 5.78 3.19
C SER A 51 14.73 4.57 3.67
N LEU A 52 14.37 3.70 2.75
CA LEU A 52 13.55 2.50 3.01
C LEU A 52 14.07 1.63 4.17
N GLY A 53 15.41 1.58 4.35
CA GLY A 53 16.03 0.83 5.46
C GLY A 53 16.01 1.54 6.82
N GLN A 54 15.56 2.78 6.91
CA GLN A 54 15.67 3.61 8.11
C GLN A 54 14.39 3.61 8.95
N LEU A 55 13.91 2.42 9.35
CA LEU A 55 12.69 2.28 10.16
C LEU A 55 12.82 2.97 11.52
N GLY A 56 13.96 2.83 12.18
CA GLY A 56 14.22 3.49 13.46
C GLY A 56 14.18 5.01 13.35
N LYS A 57 14.76 5.58 12.29
CA LYS A 57 14.67 7.02 12.03
C LYS A 57 13.24 7.48 11.73
N CYS A 58 12.46 6.68 11.00
CA CYS A 58 11.05 6.97 10.77
C CYS A 58 10.27 7.03 12.10
N ILE A 59 10.46 6.06 12.97
CA ILE A 59 9.84 6.00 14.29
C ILE A 59 10.27 7.21 15.15
N GLU A 60 11.55 7.55 15.16
CA GLU A 60 12.08 8.72 15.88
C GLU A 60 11.40 10.03 15.45
N ILE A 61 11.25 10.25 14.14
CA ILE A 61 10.57 11.43 13.60
C ILE A 61 9.12 11.48 14.10
N LEU A 62 8.39 10.38 13.99
CA LEU A 62 6.98 10.31 14.35
C LEU A 62 6.77 10.46 15.86
N THR A 63 7.58 9.82 16.69
CA THR A 63 7.51 9.95 18.16
C THR A 63 7.88 11.35 18.64
N THR A 64 8.91 11.95 18.03
CA THR A 64 9.31 13.34 18.35
C THR A 64 8.20 14.34 17.99
N ALA A 65 7.47 14.08 16.93
CA ALA A 65 6.30 14.88 16.53
C ALA A 65 5.03 14.58 17.35
N GLY A 66 5.08 13.67 18.34
CA GLY A 66 3.93 13.29 19.16
C GLY A 66 2.86 12.49 18.43
N VAL A 67 3.22 11.84 17.32
CA VAL A 67 2.29 11.04 16.51
C VAL A 67 1.96 9.75 17.23
N SER A 68 0.67 9.48 17.47
CA SER A 68 0.17 8.23 18.07
C SER A 68 -0.51 7.31 17.05
N ARG A 69 -0.87 7.81 15.87
CA ARG A 69 -1.48 7.02 14.78
C ARG A 69 -0.81 7.34 13.47
N ALA A 70 -0.42 6.32 12.74
CA ALA A 70 0.18 6.45 11.43
C ALA A 70 -0.53 5.56 10.41
N LEU A 71 -0.41 5.87 9.14
CA LEU A 71 -0.82 5.01 8.05
C LEU A 71 0.27 4.94 6.97
N MET A 72 0.28 3.85 6.23
CA MET A 72 1.14 3.68 5.06
C MET A 72 0.33 3.91 3.80
N ALA A 73 0.80 4.77 2.91
CA ALA A 73 0.14 5.10 1.66
C ALA A 73 1.10 4.95 0.48
N GLY A 74 0.65 4.30 -0.57
CA GLY A 74 1.44 4.04 -1.77
C GLY A 74 2.20 2.72 -1.72
N GLN A 75 2.94 2.45 -2.78
CA GLN A 75 3.63 1.20 -2.99
C GLN A 75 5.13 1.34 -2.73
N VAL A 76 5.74 0.27 -2.22
CA VAL A 76 7.20 0.06 -2.20
C VAL A 76 7.50 -1.11 -3.14
N ARG A 77 8.32 -0.86 -4.17
CA ARG A 77 8.64 -1.88 -5.17
C ARG A 77 9.54 -2.96 -4.59
N HIS A 78 9.16 -4.22 -4.76
CA HIS A 78 9.92 -5.37 -4.24
C HIS A 78 11.38 -5.39 -4.69
N THR A 79 11.67 -4.96 -5.90
CA THR A 79 13.05 -4.89 -6.44
C THR A 79 13.96 -3.97 -5.63
N LYS A 80 13.40 -2.97 -4.96
CA LYS A 80 14.18 -2.02 -4.14
C LYS A 80 14.34 -2.48 -2.68
N LEU A 81 13.46 -3.34 -2.18
CA LEU A 81 13.61 -3.94 -0.85
C LEU A 81 14.91 -4.74 -0.68
N PHE A 82 15.45 -5.28 -1.79
CA PHE A 82 16.62 -6.16 -1.79
C PHE A 82 17.87 -5.56 -2.44
N ALA A 83 17.78 -4.37 -3.05
CA ALA A 83 18.86 -3.77 -3.81
C ALA A 83 19.34 -2.45 -3.16
N GLY A 84 20.48 -2.48 -2.49
CA GLY A 84 21.23 -1.27 -2.11
C GLY A 84 20.69 -0.52 -0.87
N VAL A 85 19.70 -1.05 -0.17
CA VAL A 85 19.17 -0.46 1.06
C VAL A 85 20.05 -0.88 2.23
N VAL A 86 20.55 0.11 2.99
CA VAL A 86 21.30 -0.14 4.24
C VAL A 86 20.31 -0.07 5.41
N PRO A 87 19.93 -1.23 5.99
CA PRO A 87 18.99 -1.24 7.09
C PRO A 87 19.62 -0.71 8.38
N ASP A 88 18.87 0.10 9.13
CA ASP A 88 19.26 0.45 10.49
C ASP A 88 19.01 -0.72 11.47
N ARG A 89 19.42 -0.54 12.74
CA ARG A 89 19.30 -1.60 13.76
C ARG A 89 17.86 -2.02 14.00
N VAL A 90 16.92 -1.09 13.96
CA VAL A 90 15.48 -1.37 14.15
C VAL A 90 14.94 -2.17 12.97
N MET A 91 15.24 -1.76 11.75
CA MET A 91 14.86 -2.51 10.55
C MET A 91 15.44 -3.92 10.55
N LEU A 92 16.73 -4.10 10.92
CA LEU A 92 17.34 -5.42 11.03
C LEU A 92 16.61 -6.31 12.04
N ALA A 93 16.28 -5.77 13.22
CA ALA A 93 15.53 -6.49 14.24
C ALA A 93 14.12 -6.87 13.78
N THR A 94 13.44 -5.95 13.08
CA THR A 94 12.10 -6.18 12.48
C THR A 94 12.15 -7.29 11.43
N LEU A 95 13.12 -7.24 10.51
CA LEU A 95 13.30 -8.27 9.48
C LEU A 95 13.61 -9.66 10.08
N ALA A 96 14.38 -9.70 11.19
CA ALA A 96 14.70 -10.96 11.89
C ALA A 96 13.47 -11.59 12.58
N ARG A 97 12.43 -10.82 12.90
CA ARG A 97 11.17 -11.29 13.48
C ARG A 97 10.18 -11.82 12.45
N ALA A 98 10.28 -11.37 11.20
CA ALA A 98 9.41 -11.85 10.15
C ALA A 98 9.65 -13.35 9.91
N LEU A 99 8.64 -14.18 10.23
CA LEU A 99 8.72 -15.64 10.12
C LEU A 99 8.88 -16.13 8.68
N THR A 100 8.36 -15.37 7.75
CA THR A 100 8.45 -15.58 6.30
C THR A 100 8.90 -14.29 5.63
N LYS A 101 9.39 -14.40 4.39
CA LYS A 101 9.82 -13.21 3.61
C LYS A 101 8.71 -12.69 2.69
N ASN A 102 7.46 -13.09 2.93
CA ASN A 102 6.34 -12.56 2.18
C ASN A 102 5.99 -11.14 2.64
N THR A 103 5.25 -10.43 1.81
CA THR A 103 4.90 -9.01 2.03
C THR A 103 4.08 -8.82 3.29
N ASP A 104 3.13 -9.71 3.56
CA ASP A 104 2.20 -9.58 4.70
C ASP A 104 2.92 -9.78 6.03
N ALA A 105 3.81 -10.78 6.13
CA ALA A 105 4.63 -10.99 7.34
C ALA A 105 5.56 -9.80 7.61
N LEU A 106 6.12 -9.19 6.56
CA LEU A 106 6.96 -8.00 6.70
C LEU A 106 6.14 -6.79 7.17
N ILE A 107 4.98 -6.55 6.58
CA ILE A 107 4.09 -5.46 6.98
C ILE A 107 3.62 -5.65 8.43
N SER A 108 3.27 -6.86 8.83
CA SER A 108 2.88 -7.17 10.20
C SER A 108 4.02 -6.91 11.19
N ALA A 109 5.25 -7.36 10.89
CA ALA A 109 6.41 -7.10 11.74
C ALA A 109 6.73 -5.59 11.86
N VAL A 110 6.52 -4.82 10.79
CA VAL A 110 6.65 -3.35 10.82
C VAL A 110 5.55 -2.76 11.70
N ALA A 111 4.30 -3.21 11.57
CA ALA A 111 3.19 -2.75 12.40
C ALA A 111 3.42 -3.00 13.89
N ASP A 112 3.89 -4.20 14.24
CA ASP A 112 4.24 -4.55 15.62
C ASP A 112 5.36 -3.66 16.15
N THR A 113 6.37 -3.38 15.32
CA THR A 113 7.48 -2.48 15.70
C THR A 113 6.99 -1.06 15.96
N PHE A 114 6.06 -0.51 15.17
CA PHE A 114 5.43 0.78 15.46
C PHE A 114 4.63 0.74 16.76
N GLY A 115 3.87 -0.33 16.98
CA GLY A 115 3.10 -0.55 18.22
C GLY A 115 3.96 -0.55 19.48
N GLU A 116 5.14 -1.20 19.46
CA GLU A 116 6.13 -1.18 20.54
C GLU A 116 6.60 0.25 20.91
N HIS A 117 6.50 1.19 19.97
CA HIS A 117 6.85 2.60 20.17
C HIS A 117 5.63 3.52 20.37
N GLY A 118 4.46 2.94 20.66
CA GLY A 118 3.23 3.68 20.93
C GLY A 118 2.57 4.32 19.70
N ILE A 119 2.90 3.85 18.50
CA ILE A 119 2.31 4.32 17.24
C ILE A 119 1.42 3.22 16.68
N GLU A 120 0.12 3.44 16.63
CA GLU A 120 -0.84 2.55 15.99
C GLU A 120 -0.80 2.73 14.46
N LEU A 121 -0.56 1.66 13.70
CA LEU A 121 -0.77 1.67 12.26
C LEU A 121 -2.26 1.45 11.97
N VAL A 122 -2.90 2.49 11.44
CA VAL A 122 -4.31 2.46 11.05
C VAL A 122 -4.49 2.13 9.57
N ASP A 123 -5.69 1.70 9.21
CA ASP A 123 -6.06 1.39 7.84
C ASP A 123 -5.75 2.57 6.90
N SER A 124 -5.08 2.29 5.79
CA SER A 124 -4.67 3.28 4.79
C SER A 124 -5.86 4.00 4.13
N THR A 125 -7.06 3.44 4.19
CA THR A 125 -8.29 4.01 3.65
C THR A 125 -9.07 4.88 4.64
N SER A 126 -8.60 5.03 5.88
CA SER A 126 -9.31 5.71 6.99
C SER A 126 -9.85 7.10 6.63
N PHE A 127 -9.18 7.82 5.72
CA PHE A 127 -9.61 9.15 5.25
C PHE A 127 -10.34 9.13 3.90
N LEU A 128 -10.45 7.97 3.26
CA LEU A 128 -10.87 7.82 1.87
C LEU A 128 -12.27 7.20 1.69
N GLY A 129 -13.10 7.19 2.73
CA GLY A 129 -14.44 6.61 2.69
C GLY A 129 -15.24 6.95 1.42
N PRO A 130 -15.27 8.22 0.94
CA PRO A 130 -15.99 8.57 -0.29
C PRO A 130 -15.42 7.95 -1.58
N LEU A 131 -14.16 7.50 -1.56
CA LEU A 131 -13.47 6.88 -2.70
C LEU A 131 -13.52 5.34 -2.67
N LEU A 132 -14.01 4.75 -1.59
CA LEU A 132 -14.17 3.31 -1.49
C LEU A 132 -15.29 2.84 -2.42
N ALA A 133 -15.04 1.75 -3.13
CA ALA A 133 -16.04 1.11 -3.98
C ALA A 133 -17.24 0.68 -3.13
N LYS A 134 -18.45 0.97 -3.63
CA LYS A 134 -19.69 0.52 -3.02
C LYS A 134 -20.16 -0.76 -3.70
N GLU A 135 -20.94 -1.56 -2.95
CA GLU A 135 -21.60 -2.72 -3.52
C GLU A 135 -22.50 -2.33 -4.69
N GLY A 136 -22.48 -3.11 -5.76
CA GLY A 136 -23.29 -2.95 -6.95
C GLY A 136 -22.50 -2.51 -8.20
N LEU A 137 -23.23 -2.08 -9.20
CA LEU A 137 -22.66 -1.59 -10.46
C LEU A 137 -22.04 -0.20 -10.26
N LEU A 138 -20.77 -0.07 -10.58
CA LEU A 138 -20.06 1.23 -10.58
C LEU A 138 -20.13 1.93 -11.96
N THR A 139 -20.60 1.22 -12.98
CA THR A 139 -20.80 1.73 -14.35
C THR A 139 -22.27 1.60 -14.74
N SER A 140 -22.67 2.20 -15.87
CA SER A 140 -24.02 2.08 -16.39
C SER A 140 -24.31 0.77 -17.13
N ARG A 141 -23.29 -0.08 -17.33
CA ARG A 141 -23.42 -1.32 -18.10
C ARG A 141 -23.67 -2.51 -17.15
N GLU A 142 -24.75 -3.21 -17.37
CA GLU A 142 -25.04 -4.47 -16.69
C GLU A 142 -24.20 -5.62 -17.25
N LEU A 143 -23.91 -6.59 -16.40
CA LEU A 143 -23.23 -7.83 -16.79
C LEU A 143 -24.19 -8.72 -17.57
N SER A 144 -23.72 -9.31 -18.67
CA SER A 144 -24.38 -10.42 -19.34
C SER A 144 -24.36 -11.68 -18.46
N GLU A 145 -25.17 -12.68 -18.77
CA GLU A 145 -25.18 -13.96 -18.04
C GLU A 145 -23.80 -14.67 -18.12
N ALA A 146 -23.18 -14.67 -19.29
CA ALA A 146 -21.84 -15.21 -19.47
C ALA A 146 -20.81 -14.48 -18.58
N GLN A 147 -20.87 -13.16 -18.49
CA GLN A 147 -19.98 -12.39 -17.62
C GLN A 147 -20.25 -12.64 -16.13
N ARG A 148 -21.50 -12.92 -15.72
CA ARG A 148 -21.82 -13.30 -14.35
C ARG A 148 -21.22 -14.66 -13.99
N THR A 149 -21.25 -15.59 -14.94
CA THR A 149 -20.64 -16.91 -14.79
C THR A 149 -19.12 -16.83 -14.67
N ASP A 150 -18.50 -16.01 -15.53
CA ASP A 150 -17.05 -15.72 -15.46
C ASP A 150 -16.66 -15.05 -14.14
N LEU A 151 -17.48 -14.14 -13.63
CA LEU A 151 -17.24 -13.45 -12.36
C LEU A 151 -17.29 -14.44 -11.19
N GLN A 152 -18.28 -15.31 -11.13
CA GLN A 152 -18.38 -16.33 -10.08
C GLN A 152 -17.18 -17.28 -10.10
N PHE A 153 -16.84 -17.83 -11.26
CA PHE A 153 -15.67 -18.67 -11.45
C PHE A 153 -14.38 -17.92 -11.06
N GLY A 154 -14.26 -16.67 -11.51
CA GLY A 154 -13.11 -15.82 -11.25
C GLY A 154 -12.93 -15.53 -9.77
N TYR A 155 -14.01 -15.28 -9.04
CA TYR A 155 -13.96 -15.05 -7.59
C TYR A 155 -13.36 -16.25 -6.85
N GLU A 156 -13.83 -17.47 -7.18
CA GLU A 156 -13.31 -18.69 -6.56
C GLU A 156 -11.82 -18.93 -6.85
N MET A 157 -11.40 -18.65 -8.08
CA MET A 157 -10.00 -18.77 -8.48
C MET A 157 -9.12 -17.68 -7.81
N ALA A 158 -9.61 -16.45 -7.75
CA ALA A 158 -8.90 -15.34 -7.10
C ALA A 158 -8.70 -15.62 -5.60
N ASP A 159 -9.73 -16.12 -4.92
CA ASP A 159 -9.67 -16.49 -3.51
C ASP A 159 -8.64 -17.61 -3.25
N ALA A 160 -8.58 -18.61 -4.14
CA ALA A 160 -7.58 -19.66 -4.04
C ALA A 160 -6.14 -19.14 -4.24
N VAL A 161 -5.93 -18.24 -5.22
CA VAL A 161 -4.63 -17.62 -5.48
C VAL A 161 -4.18 -16.73 -4.31
N ALA A 162 -5.12 -15.96 -3.75
CA ALA A 162 -4.86 -15.10 -2.59
C ALA A 162 -4.49 -15.92 -1.34
N ARG A 163 -5.17 -17.05 -1.09
CA ARG A 163 -4.81 -17.94 0.03
C ARG A 163 -3.42 -18.56 -0.09
N LEU A 164 -2.92 -18.70 -1.31
CA LEU A 164 -1.54 -19.17 -1.56
C LEU A 164 -0.51 -18.07 -1.50
N ASP A 165 -0.94 -16.80 -1.25
CA ASP A 165 -0.09 -15.61 -1.24
C ASP A 165 0.74 -15.43 -2.53
N ILE A 166 0.13 -15.78 -3.68
CA ILE A 166 0.75 -15.63 -5.00
C ILE A 166 0.49 -14.23 -5.56
N GLY A 167 -0.76 -13.77 -5.46
CA GLY A 167 -1.21 -12.47 -5.96
C GLY A 167 -2.66 -12.20 -5.59
N GLN A 168 -3.19 -11.05 -6.03
CA GLN A 168 -4.51 -10.56 -5.63
C GLN A 168 -5.42 -10.25 -6.83
N THR A 169 -4.91 -10.44 -8.05
CA THR A 169 -5.65 -10.13 -9.29
C THR A 169 -5.55 -11.28 -10.27
N ILE A 170 -6.67 -11.63 -10.87
CA ILE A 170 -6.72 -12.55 -12.00
C ILE A 170 -7.54 -11.95 -13.14
N ALA A 171 -7.29 -12.41 -14.35
CA ALA A 171 -8.15 -12.15 -15.50
C ALA A 171 -8.77 -13.46 -15.97
N VAL A 172 -10.08 -13.41 -16.24
CA VAL A 172 -10.88 -14.57 -16.66
C VAL A 172 -11.58 -14.26 -17.98
N LYS A 173 -11.67 -15.27 -18.85
CA LYS A 173 -12.44 -15.26 -20.06
C LYS A 173 -12.99 -16.66 -20.34
N ASP A 174 -14.29 -16.75 -20.58
CA ASP A 174 -14.98 -18.00 -20.90
C ASP A 174 -14.69 -19.11 -19.88
N GLN A 175 -14.78 -18.79 -18.58
CA GLN A 175 -14.48 -19.66 -17.44
C GLN A 175 -13.05 -20.23 -17.45
N ALA A 176 -12.10 -19.51 -18.05
CA ALA A 176 -10.69 -19.86 -18.01
C ALA A 176 -9.88 -18.70 -17.42
N VAL A 177 -8.95 -19.01 -16.53
CA VAL A 177 -7.99 -18.02 -16.03
C VAL A 177 -6.95 -17.78 -17.12
N VAL A 178 -6.92 -16.57 -17.68
CA VAL A 178 -5.98 -16.20 -18.75
C VAL A 178 -4.73 -15.51 -18.23
N ALA A 179 -4.80 -14.85 -17.08
CA ALA A 179 -3.65 -14.25 -16.43
C ALA A 179 -3.83 -14.23 -14.90
N ILE A 180 -2.73 -14.41 -14.18
CA ILE A 180 -2.66 -14.33 -12.72
C ILE A 180 -1.56 -13.33 -12.37
N GLU A 181 -1.83 -12.45 -11.41
CA GLU A 181 -0.83 -11.56 -10.82
C GLU A 181 0.12 -12.37 -9.93
N ALA A 182 1.40 -12.06 -10.04
CA ALA A 182 2.41 -12.45 -9.08
C ALA A 182 3.25 -11.22 -8.71
N MET A 183 4.57 -11.26 -8.87
CA MET A 183 5.47 -10.17 -8.50
C MET A 183 5.45 -8.97 -9.45
N GLU A 184 4.86 -9.13 -10.65
CA GLU A 184 4.80 -8.08 -11.68
C GLU A 184 3.81 -6.96 -11.37
N GLY A 185 2.79 -7.23 -10.54
CA GLY A 185 1.76 -6.28 -10.14
C GLY A 185 0.54 -6.22 -11.09
N THR A 186 -0.54 -5.66 -10.58
CA THR A 186 -1.87 -5.64 -11.22
C THR A 186 -1.88 -5.01 -12.62
N ASP A 187 -1.17 -3.87 -12.82
CA ASP A 187 -1.15 -3.18 -14.11
C ASP A 187 -0.54 -4.06 -15.22
N ALA A 188 0.51 -4.82 -14.89
CA ALA A 188 1.14 -5.73 -15.84
C ALA A 188 0.22 -6.90 -16.20
N VAL A 189 -0.53 -7.44 -15.23
CA VAL A 189 -1.53 -8.50 -15.46
C VAL A 189 -2.64 -8.01 -16.37
N ILE A 190 -3.19 -6.82 -16.13
CA ILE A 190 -4.23 -6.21 -16.97
C ILE A 190 -3.73 -6.04 -18.41
N ALA A 191 -2.53 -5.48 -18.58
CA ALA A 191 -1.93 -5.28 -19.89
C ALA A 191 -1.71 -6.61 -20.63
N ARG A 192 -1.22 -7.64 -19.93
CA ARG A 192 -1.01 -8.99 -20.49
C ARG A 192 -2.34 -9.65 -20.88
N ALA A 193 -3.34 -9.57 -20.01
CA ALA A 193 -4.66 -10.14 -20.29
C ALA A 193 -5.33 -9.52 -21.53
N GLY A 194 -5.08 -8.22 -21.78
CA GLY A 194 -5.56 -7.54 -22.97
C GLY A 194 -4.87 -7.95 -24.27
N GLN A 195 -3.77 -8.70 -24.21
CA GLN A 195 -3.02 -9.23 -25.35
C GLN A 195 -3.38 -10.69 -25.66
N LEU A 196 -4.01 -11.39 -24.73
CA LEU A 196 -4.42 -12.80 -24.82
C LEU A 196 -5.89 -12.95 -25.21
#